data_42fc868c57283b9c31d3416eac7fdb73
#
_entry.id   42fc868c57283b9c31d3416eac7fdb73
#
_cell.length_a   1.000
_cell.length_b   1.000
_cell.length_c   1.000
_cell.angle_alpha   90.00
_cell.angle_beta   90.00
_cell.angle_gamma   90.00
#
_symmetry.space_group_name_H-M   'P 1'
#
loop_
_entity.id
_entity.type
_entity.pdbx_description
1 polymer ?
#
loop_
_entity_poly.entity_id
_entity_poly.type
_entity_poly.pdbx_seq_one_letter_code
_entity_poly.pdbx_strand_id
1 'polypeptide(L)'
;MKPKIIVTRDIPDEVESKLKQYFRVSFNREDKIFSSGILRKAMENADGIVCTVTDNITDKLLTLPNKKVKIIANIGVGVDHIDLQSAKQNNVIITNTPDVLTEATVDIATLLLLSVTRNAFLMETMLRQGEWKGFSLTENLGVGVRGKTLGPVSYTHLRAHETN
;
A
#
# COMPACT_ATOMS: atom_id res chain seq x y z
N MET A 1 10.23 -22.65 21.11
CA MET A 1 10.13 -21.18 21.40
C MET A 1 9.42 -20.55 20.22
N LYS A 2 8.43 -19.64 20.43
CA LYS A 2 7.75 -18.96 19.31
C LYS A 2 8.73 -18.06 18.55
N PRO A 3 8.72 -18.05 17.21
CA PRO A 3 9.54 -17.11 16.42
C PRO A 3 9.21 -15.65 16.75
N LYS A 4 10.21 -14.79 16.68
CA LYS A 4 10.04 -13.36 16.92
C LYS A 4 9.80 -12.66 15.59
N ILE A 5 8.71 -11.89 15.52
CA ILE A 5 8.43 -11.02 14.37
C ILE A 5 8.31 -9.56 14.80
N ILE A 6 8.62 -8.68 13.88
CA ILE A 6 8.45 -7.24 14.02
C ILE A 6 7.47 -6.76 12.96
N VAL A 7 6.47 -5.99 13.37
CA VAL A 7 5.49 -5.36 12.49
C VAL A 7 5.83 -3.88 12.41
N THR A 8 6.07 -3.37 11.21
CA THR A 8 6.65 -2.04 10.99
C THR A 8 5.63 -0.91 11.02
N ARG A 9 4.34 -1.23 10.95
CA ARG A 9 3.24 -0.27 10.99
C ARG A 9 2.19 -0.72 12.01
N ASP A 10 1.31 0.20 12.38
CA ASP A 10 0.14 -0.19 13.16
C ASP A 10 -0.82 -1.02 12.31
N ILE A 11 -1.44 -2.03 12.91
CA ILE A 11 -2.33 -2.96 12.24
C ILE A 11 -3.59 -3.20 13.11
N PRO A 12 -4.70 -3.66 12.51
CA PRO A 12 -5.93 -3.91 13.25
C PRO A 12 -5.75 -4.90 14.41
N ASP A 13 -6.40 -4.63 15.54
CA ASP A 13 -6.33 -5.44 16.78
C ASP A 13 -6.65 -6.93 16.55
N GLU A 14 -7.56 -7.21 15.62
CA GLU A 14 -7.90 -8.59 15.26
C GLU A 14 -6.70 -9.33 14.67
N VAL A 15 -5.95 -8.66 13.79
CA VAL A 15 -4.74 -9.22 13.17
C VAL A 15 -3.63 -9.38 14.21
N GLU A 16 -3.46 -8.39 15.10
CA GLU A 16 -2.51 -8.52 16.21
C GLU A 16 -2.80 -9.74 17.08
N SER A 17 -4.08 -9.94 17.41
CA SER A 17 -4.52 -11.05 18.25
C SER A 17 -4.18 -12.40 17.61
N LYS A 18 -4.39 -12.52 16.30
CA LYS A 18 -3.98 -13.69 15.54
C LYS A 18 -2.46 -13.89 15.54
N LEU A 19 -1.69 -12.86 15.29
CA LEU A 19 -0.23 -12.95 15.26
C LEU A 19 0.34 -13.38 16.63
N LYS A 20 -0.17 -12.86 17.73
CA LYS A 20 0.25 -13.22 19.11
C LYS A 20 0.01 -14.70 19.45
N GLN A 21 -0.94 -15.36 18.80
CA GLN A 21 -1.19 -16.80 19.02
C GLN A 21 0.01 -17.65 18.56
N TYR A 22 0.67 -17.25 17.47
CA TYR A 22 1.70 -18.05 16.81
C TYR A 22 3.12 -17.52 17.02
N PHE A 23 3.26 -16.20 17.25
CA PHE A 23 4.55 -15.51 17.28
C PHE A 23 4.74 -14.70 18.55
N ARG A 24 6.00 -14.38 18.86
CA ARG A 24 6.37 -13.32 19.77
C ARG A 24 6.50 -12.03 18.95
N VAL A 25 5.57 -11.09 19.09
CA VAL A 25 5.44 -9.93 18.20
C VAL A 25 5.87 -8.64 18.88
N SER A 26 6.62 -7.82 18.16
CA SER A 26 6.87 -6.41 18.50
C SER A 26 6.13 -5.53 17.50
N PHE A 27 5.23 -4.70 17.98
CA PHE A 27 4.43 -3.78 17.16
C PHE A 27 4.99 -2.36 17.22
N ASN A 28 4.86 -1.63 16.11
CA ASN A 28 5.15 -0.21 16.04
C ASN A 28 3.92 0.60 16.44
N ARG A 29 3.79 0.87 17.74
CA ARG A 29 2.62 1.57 18.31
C ARG A 29 2.51 3.05 17.92
N GLU A 30 3.63 3.67 17.57
CA GLU A 30 3.64 5.08 17.17
C GLU A 30 3.31 5.27 15.69
N ASP A 31 3.19 4.18 14.93
CA ASP A 31 2.95 4.16 13.48
C ASP A 31 3.91 5.04 12.66
N LYS A 32 5.10 5.30 13.18
CA LYS A 32 6.13 6.06 12.47
C LYS A 32 6.87 5.17 11.49
N ILE A 33 7.19 5.71 10.32
CA ILE A 33 8.02 5.01 9.33
C ILE A 33 9.38 4.68 9.96
N PHE A 34 9.79 3.41 9.85
CA PHE A 34 11.08 2.99 10.37
C PHE A 34 12.23 3.57 9.55
N SER A 35 13.17 4.19 10.24
CA SER A 35 14.44 4.57 9.63
C SER A 35 15.25 3.34 9.24
N SER A 36 16.22 3.51 8.33
CA SER A 36 17.15 2.44 7.95
C SER A 36 17.89 1.83 9.15
N GLY A 37 18.19 2.62 10.18
CA GLY A 37 18.80 2.13 11.42
C GLY A 37 17.87 1.25 12.25
N ILE A 38 16.58 1.55 12.30
CA ILE A 38 15.57 0.72 12.98
C ILE A 38 15.34 -0.57 12.19
N LEU A 39 15.21 -0.48 10.86
CA LEU A 39 15.09 -1.65 9.99
C LEU A 39 16.30 -2.57 10.13
N ARG A 40 17.51 -2.02 10.19
CA ARG A 40 18.73 -2.80 10.45
C ARG A 40 18.63 -3.59 11.77
N LYS A 41 18.25 -2.93 12.86
CA LYS A 41 18.04 -3.60 14.14
C LYS A 41 16.94 -4.67 14.07
N ALA A 42 15.88 -4.44 13.30
CA ALA A 42 14.84 -5.43 13.07
C ALA A 42 15.39 -6.66 12.34
N MET A 43 16.19 -6.48 11.28
CA MET A 43 16.86 -7.57 10.54
C MET A 43 17.78 -8.42 11.42
N GLU A 44 18.46 -7.82 12.39
CA GLU A 44 19.39 -8.51 13.29
C GLU A 44 18.69 -9.20 14.47
N ASN A 45 17.48 -8.80 14.85
CA ASN A 45 16.84 -9.21 16.12
C ASN A 45 15.51 -9.94 15.96
N ALA A 46 15.01 -10.15 14.74
CA ALA A 46 13.77 -10.87 14.48
C ALA A 46 13.98 -12.04 13.54
N ASP A 47 13.09 -13.02 13.58
CA ASP A 47 13.04 -14.14 12.64
C ASP A 47 12.25 -13.78 11.38
N GLY A 48 11.32 -12.82 11.48
CA GLY A 48 10.54 -12.30 10.37
C GLY A 48 10.13 -10.85 10.58
N ILE A 49 9.81 -10.17 9.46
CA ILE A 49 9.30 -8.81 9.44
C ILE A 49 8.00 -8.80 8.66
N VAL A 50 7.00 -8.10 9.19
CA VAL A 50 5.80 -7.70 8.46
C VAL A 50 5.98 -6.23 8.11
N CYS A 51 6.11 -5.93 6.82
CA CYS A 51 6.39 -4.58 6.31
C CYS A 51 5.28 -4.08 5.38
N THR A 52 5.38 -2.82 5.00
CA THR A 52 4.50 -2.18 4.02
C THR A 52 5.33 -1.46 2.96
N VAL A 53 4.66 -0.87 1.96
CA VAL A 53 5.30 -0.09 0.87
C VAL A 53 6.13 1.11 1.36
N THR A 54 6.00 1.50 2.61
CA THR A 54 6.78 2.60 3.20
C THR A 54 8.16 2.18 3.72
N ASP A 55 8.43 0.86 3.79
CA ASP A 55 9.67 0.30 4.31
C ASP A 55 10.63 -0.01 3.15
N ASN A 56 11.78 0.65 3.10
CA ASN A 56 12.75 0.43 2.04
C ASN A 56 13.73 -0.69 2.42
N ILE A 57 13.49 -1.90 1.92
CA ILE A 57 14.28 -3.12 2.18
C ILE A 57 15.36 -3.27 1.08
N THR A 58 16.46 -2.58 1.28
CA THR A 58 17.58 -2.53 0.33
C THR A 58 18.51 -3.74 0.45
N ASP A 59 19.37 -3.93 -0.57
CA ASP A 59 20.50 -4.85 -0.56
C ASP A 59 21.33 -4.74 0.74
N LYS A 60 21.65 -3.53 1.19
CA LYS A 60 22.41 -3.29 2.43
C LYS A 60 21.79 -3.92 3.68
N LEU A 61 20.47 -4.04 3.74
CA LEU A 61 19.77 -4.68 4.86
C LEU A 61 19.77 -6.21 4.70
N LEU A 62 19.63 -6.68 3.49
CA LEU A 62 19.54 -8.10 3.16
C LEU A 62 20.90 -8.81 3.24
N THR A 63 21.99 -8.10 3.04
CA THR A 63 23.38 -8.61 3.10
C THR A 63 24.05 -8.46 4.47
N LEU A 64 23.33 -8.01 5.49
CA LEU A 64 23.88 -7.86 6.85
C LEU A 64 24.42 -9.20 7.38
N PRO A 65 25.69 -9.24 7.87
CA PRO A 65 26.32 -10.49 8.32
C PRO A 65 25.61 -11.11 9.53
N ASN A 66 24.98 -10.28 10.37
CA ASN A 66 24.26 -10.72 11.56
C ASN A 66 22.74 -10.82 11.35
N LYS A 67 22.28 -10.82 10.11
CA LYS A 67 20.86 -10.93 9.78
C LYS A 67 20.27 -12.26 10.29
N LYS A 68 19.17 -12.18 11.02
CA LYS A 68 18.39 -13.33 11.49
C LYS A 68 17.09 -13.53 10.71
N VAL A 69 16.60 -12.48 10.05
CA VAL A 69 15.34 -12.52 9.31
C VAL A 69 15.43 -13.52 8.16
N LYS A 70 14.45 -14.42 8.13
CA LYS A 70 14.28 -15.46 7.10
C LYS A 70 13.10 -15.20 6.19
N ILE A 71 12.17 -14.37 6.62
CA ILE A 71 10.95 -14.04 5.87
C ILE A 71 10.56 -12.58 6.08
N ILE A 72 10.15 -11.94 5.00
CA ILE A 72 9.55 -10.61 5.00
C ILE A 72 8.18 -10.73 4.34
N ALA A 73 7.13 -10.49 5.13
CA ALA A 73 5.75 -10.50 4.68
C ALA A 73 5.33 -9.06 4.38
N ASN A 74 5.16 -8.74 3.11
CA ASN A 74 4.74 -7.43 2.66
C ASN A 74 3.21 -7.30 2.64
N ILE A 75 2.68 -6.33 3.37
CA ILE A 75 1.27 -5.93 3.28
C ILE A 75 1.15 -4.98 2.09
N GLY A 76 0.89 -5.54 0.92
CA GLY A 76 0.77 -4.84 -0.35
C GLY A 76 1.00 -5.78 -1.52
N VAL A 77 0.54 -5.39 -2.70
CA VAL A 77 0.72 -6.15 -3.95
C VAL A 77 2.12 -5.91 -4.51
N GLY A 78 2.49 -4.63 -4.66
CA GLY A 78 3.79 -4.22 -5.17
C GLY A 78 4.92 -4.50 -4.21
N VAL A 79 6.10 -4.80 -4.75
CA VAL A 79 7.32 -5.14 -3.99
C VAL A 79 8.53 -4.31 -4.43
N ASP A 80 8.30 -3.18 -5.11
CA ASP A 80 9.37 -2.33 -5.67
C ASP A 80 10.30 -1.71 -4.60
N HIS A 81 9.82 -1.66 -3.36
CA HIS A 81 10.57 -1.20 -2.19
C HIS A 81 11.45 -2.30 -1.56
N ILE A 82 11.46 -3.50 -2.15
CA ILE A 82 12.23 -4.66 -1.67
C ILE A 82 13.17 -5.13 -2.78
N ASP A 83 14.47 -5.23 -2.48
CA ASP A 83 15.44 -5.82 -3.41
C ASP A 83 15.25 -7.34 -3.50
N LEU A 84 14.43 -7.80 -4.44
CA LEU A 84 14.09 -9.20 -4.62
C LEU A 84 15.31 -10.05 -5.01
N GLN A 85 16.22 -9.50 -5.79
CA GLN A 85 17.43 -10.20 -6.20
C GLN A 85 18.34 -10.48 -5.00
N SER A 86 18.57 -9.47 -4.19
CA SER A 86 19.35 -9.59 -2.96
C SER A 86 18.64 -10.52 -1.95
N ALA A 87 17.33 -10.42 -1.80
CA ALA A 87 16.56 -11.32 -0.94
C ALA A 87 16.74 -12.78 -1.33
N LYS A 88 16.65 -13.10 -2.62
CA LYS A 88 16.87 -14.46 -3.15
C LYS A 88 18.30 -14.96 -2.89
N GLN A 89 19.30 -14.14 -3.16
CA GLN A 89 20.73 -14.47 -2.94
C GLN A 89 21.05 -14.72 -1.46
N ASN A 90 20.34 -14.05 -0.57
CA ASN A 90 20.53 -14.15 0.87
C ASN A 90 19.51 -15.06 1.58
N ASN A 91 18.78 -15.89 0.82
CA ASN A 91 17.80 -16.85 1.33
C ASN A 91 16.72 -16.22 2.24
N VAL A 92 16.24 -15.01 1.88
CA VAL A 92 15.11 -14.36 2.54
C VAL A 92 13.87 -14.56 1.70
N ILE A 93 12.85 -15.17 2.28
CA ILE A 93 11.56 -15.38 1.63
C ILE A 93 10.78 -14.06 1.63
N ILE A 94 10.26 -13.66 0.48
CA ILE A 94 9.38 -12.50 0.36
C ILE A 94 7.97 -13.01 0.02
N THR A 95 6.97 -12.50 0.73
CA THR A 95 5.55 -12.74 0.43
C THR A 95 4.83 -11.40 0.28
N ASN A 96 3.74 -11.40 -0.48
CA ASN A 96 2.89 -10.23 -0.69
C ASN A 96 1.41 -10.61 -0.58
N THR A 97 0.51 -9.64 -0.74
CA THR A 97 -0.95 -9.82 -0.67
C THR A 97 -1.60 -9.52 -2.02
N PRO A 98 -1.49 -10.42 -3.02
CA PRO A 98 -2.13 -10.21 -4.33
C PRO A 98 -3.64 -10.26 -4.21
N ASP A 99 -4.34 -9.61 -5.15
CA ASP A 99 -5.79 -9.63 -5.41
C ASP A 99 -6.71 -9.05 -4.33
N VAL A 100 -6.23 -8.80 -3.10
CA VAL A 100 -7.09 -8.31 -2.00
C VAL A 100 -7.40 -6.82 -2.06
N LEU A 101 -6.67 -6.02 -2.86
CA LEU A 101 -6.82 -4.57 -2.94
C LEU A 101 -7.43 -4.09 -4.26
N THR A 102 -7.66 -4.98 -5.21
CA THR A 102 -8.03 -4.62 -6.58
C THR A 102 -9.31 -3.83 -6.65
N GLU A 103 -10.40 -4.32 -6.03
CA GLU A 103 -11.71 -3.65 -6.06
C GLU A 103 -11.64 -2.26 -5.42
N ALA A 104 -11.09 -2.15 -4.22
CA ALA A 104 -10.95 -0.86 -3.54
C ALA A 104 -10.10 0.15 -4.34
N THR A 105 -9.08 -0.33 -5.05
CA THR A 105 -8.24 0.52 -5.90
C THR A 105 -9.01 0.97 -7.14
N VAL A 106 -9.82 0.10 -7.75
CA VAL A 106 -10.69 0.44 -8.89
C VAL A 106 -11.73 1.48 -8.50
N ASP A 107 -12.36 1.33 -7.34
CA ASP A 107 -13.35 2.30 -6.84
C ASP A 107 -12.74 3.69 -6.71
N ILE A 108 -11.58 3.80 -6.08
CA ILE A 108 -10.88 5.09 -5.93
C ILE A 108 -10.43 5.64 -7.29
N ALA A 109 -9.90 4.81 -8.18
CA ALA A 109 -9.51 5.25 -9.52
C ALA A 109 -10.71 5.80 -10.31
N THR A 110 -11.85 5.12 -10.24
CA THR A 110 -13.10 5.54 -10.88
C THR A 110 -13.63 6.84 -10.27
N LEU A 111 -13.64 6.93 -8.94
CA LEU A 111 -14.03 8.15 -8.22
C LEU A 111 -13.19 9.35 -8.64
N LEU A 112 -11.86 9.18 -8.67
CA LEU A 112 -10.93 10.25 -9.06
C LEU A 112 -11.11 10.64 -10.53
N LEU A 113 -11.28 9.67 -11.43
CA LEU A 113 -11.56 9.92 -12.85
C LEU A 113 -12.81 10.78 -13.03
N LEU A 114 -13.91 10.39 -12.42
CA LEU A 114 -15.17 11.13 -12.49
C LEU A 114 -15.06 12.49 -11.81
N SER A 115 -14.38 12.58 -10.68
CA SER A 115 -14.18 13.83 -9.96
C SER A 115 -13.41 14.87 -10.76
N VAL A 116 -12.34 14.45 -11.41
CA VAL A 116 -11.52 15.34 -12.26
C VAL A 116 -12.30 15.75 -13.51
N THR A 117 -12.90 14.80 -14.21
CA THR A 117 -13.60 15.08 -15.47
C THR A 117 -14.88 15.90 -15.28
N ARG A 118 -15.48 15.86 -14.12
CA ARG A 118 -16.72 16.60 -13.79
C ARG A 118 -16.47 17.83 -12.89
N ASN A 119 -15.21 18.19 -12.64
CA ASN A 119 -14.83 19.30 -11.74
C ASN A 119 -15.49 19.18 -10.33
N ALA A 120 -15.67 17.95 -9.83
CA ALA A 120 -16.47 17.69 -8.64
C ALA A 120 -15.97 18.46 -7.41
N PHE A 121 -14.66 18.50 -7.19
CA PHE A 121 -14.03 19.21 -6.08
C PHE A 121 -14.24 20.71 -6.16
N LEU A 122 -14.07 21.29 -7.36
CA LEU A 122 -14.33 22.72 -7.58
C LEU A 122 -15.79 23.08 -7.31
N MET A 123 -16.72 22.28 -7.85
CA MET A 123 -18.17 22.51 -7.68
C MET A 123 -18.60 22.36 -6.22
N GLU A 124 -18.08 21.37 -5.53
CA GLU A 124 -18.34 21.15 -4.11
C GLU A 124 -17.84 22.33 -3.26
N THR A 125 -16.65 22.82 -3.55
CA THR A 125 -16.05 23.98 -2.87
C THR A 125 -16.88 25.23 -3.09
N MET A 126 -17.25 25.53 -4.35
CA MET A 126 -18.11 26.68 -4.67
C MET A 126 -19.48 26.62 -3.98
N LEU A 127 -20.08 25.41 -3.93
CA LEU A 127 -21.36 25.22 -3.25
C LEU A 127 -21.24 25.49 -1.74
N ARG A 128 -20.21 25.00 -1.08
CA ARG A 128 -19.97 25.23 0.35
C ARG A 128 -19.67 26.68 0.69
N GLN A 129 -19.02 27.39 -0.21
CA GLN A 129 -18.71 28.80 -0.05
C GLN A 129 -19.90 29.72 -0.37
N GLY A 130 -21.02 29.17 -0.85
CA GLY A 130 -22.21 29.94 -1.27
C GLY A 130 -22.00 30.72 -2.58
N GLU A 131 -20.99 30.35 -3.36
CA GLU A 131 -20.64 31.01 -4.61
C GLU A 131 -21.41 30.48 -5.82
N TRP A 132 -22.16 29.39 -5.66
CA TRP A 132 -22.97 28.83 -6.74
C TRP A 132 -24.14 29.74 -7.08
N LYS A 133 -24.14 30.27 -8.30
CA LYS A 133 -25.12 31.24 -8.80
C LYS A 133 -26.28 30.61 -9.59
N GLY A 134 -26.35 29.28 -9.62
CA GLY A 134 -27.34 28.53 -10.37
C GLY A 134 -26.78 27.86 -11.63
N PHE A 135 -27.67 27.41 -12.50
CA PHE A 135 -27.33 26.71 -13.74
C PHE A 135 -26.69 27.65 -14.76
N SER A 136 -25.60 27.22 -15.40
CA SER A 136 -24.95 27.92 -16.51
C SER A 136 -24.70 26.94 -17.68
N LEU A 137 -24.87 27.45 -18.91
CA LEU A 137 -24.56 26.72 -20.15
C LEU A 137 -23.09 26.83 -20.55
N THR A 138 -22.34 27.74 -19.96
CA THR A 138 -20.99 28.11 -20.40
C THR A 138 -19.94 28.06 -19.30
N GLU A 139 -20.35 28.05 -18.02
CA GLU A 139 -19.46 28.06 -16.89
C GLU A 139 -19.39 26.68 -16.21
N ASN A 140 -18.20 26.39 -15.69
CA ASN A 140 -17.95 25.20 -14.88
C ASN A 140 -18.26 23.86 -15.56
N LEU A 141 -18.15 23.82 -16.88
CA LEU A 141 -18.42 22.62 -17.67
C LEU A 141 -17.34 21.59 -17.46
N GLY A 142 -17.75 20.36 -17.14
CA GLY A 142 -16.86 19.19 -17.10
C GLY A 142 -16.68 18.55 -18.48
N VAL A 143 -15.81 17.58 -18.56
CA VAL A 143 -15.56 16.76 -19.74
C VAL A 143 -16.35 15.47 -19.67
N GLY A 144 -17.08 15.11 -20.73
CA GLY A 144 -17.76 13.83 -20.84
C GLY A 144 -16.76 12.67 -21.04
N VAL A 145 -16.95 11.58 -20.32
CA VAL A 145 -16.09 10.38 -20.44
C VAL A 145 -16.60 9.38 -21.51
N ARG A 146 -17.84 9.54 -21.96
CA ARG A 146 -18.43 8.66 -22.97
C ARG A 146 -17.63 8.67 -24.27
N GLY A 147 -17.29 7.49 -24.79
CA GLY A 147 -16.51 7.35 -26.03
C GLY A 147 -15.02 7.67 -25.89
N LYS A 148 -14.52 7.86 -24.68
CA LYS A 148 -13.09 8.03 -24.40
C LYS A 148 -12.45 6.72 -24.05
N THR A 149 -11.14 6.61 -24.28
CA THR A 149 -10.33 5.44 -23.91
C THR A 149 -9.64 5.72 -22.56
N LEU A 150 -9.75 4.80 -21.62
CA LEU A 150 -9.02 4.80 -20.36
C LEU A 150 -7.84 3.83 -20.45
N GLY A 151 -6.64 4.33 -20.16
CA GLY A 151 -5.42 3.54 -20.13
C GLY A 151 -4.78 3.56 -18.75
N PRO A 152 -5.17 2.67 -17.81
CA PRO A 152 -4.54 2.60 -16.51
C PRO A 152 -3.14 1.99 -16.62
N VAL A 153 -2.16 2.56 -15.89
CA VAL A 153 -0.76 2.10 -15.91
C VAL A 153 -0.62 0.69 -15.31
N SER A 154 -1.46 0.34 -14.34
CA SER A 154 -1.47 -0.97 -13.66
C SER A 154 -2.61 -1.87 -14.14
N TYR A 155 -2.85 -1.93 -15.44
CA TYR A 155 -3.97 -2.69 -16.01
C TYR A 155 -4.02 -4.16 -15.58
N THR A 156 -2.87 -4.80 -15.39
CA THR A 156 -2.77 -6.21 -14.94
C THR A 156 -3.28 -6.42 -13.52
N HIS A 157 -3.28 -5.37 -12.68
CA HIS A 157 -3.74 -5.41 -11.29
C HIS A 157 -5.15 -4.81 -11.13
N LEU A 158 -5.60 -4.03 -12.10
CA LEU A 158 -6.91 -3.37 -12.12
C LEU A 158 -7.85 -4.03 -13.13
N ARG A 159 -7.69 -5.31 -13.42
CA ARG A 159 -8.57 -6.01 -14.33
C ARG A 159 -10.01 -5.90 -13.81
N ALA A 160 -10.72 -4.89 -14.32
CA ALA A 160 -12.15 -4.78 -14.12
C ALA A 160 -12.77 -6.08 -14.64
N HIS A 161 -13.57 -6.74 -13.83
CA HIS A 161 -14.42 -7.79 -14.31
C HIS A 161 -15.22 -7.22 -15.47
N GLU A 162 -14.99 -7.73 -16.66
CA GLU A 162 -15.86 -7.46 -17.79
C GLU A 162 -17.24 -7.95 -17.35
N THR A 163 -18.11 -7.01 -17.01
CA THR A 163 -19.54 -7.30 -16.87
C THR A 163 -20.04 -7.56 -18.27
N ASN A 164 -20.29 -8.83 -18.57
CA ASN A 164 -21.06 -9.25 -19.73
C ASN A 164 -22.46 -8.61 -19.73
#